data_08b0110e851e4dd3b3d031b6babd5858
#
_entry.id   08b0110e851e4dd3b3d031b6babd5858
#
_cell.length_a   1.000
_cell.length_b   1.000
_cell.length_c   1.000
_cell.angle_alpha   90.00
_cell.angle_beta   90.00
_cell.angle_gamma   90.00
#
_symmetry.space_group_name_H-M   'P 1'
#
loop_
_entity.id
_entity.type
_entity.pdbx_description
1 polymer ?
#
loop_
_entity_poly.entity_id
_entity_poly.type
_entity_poly.pdbx_seq_one_letter_code
_entity_poly.pdbx_strand_id
1 'polypeptide(L)'
;MLSSLILRFGHRDSRLRHTVETVLESVRQRLQAQPLFYGHGTDNAWDEAVAIVLSVVNVSDRKENLREPVSDSQMKDIDVVVEKRITERLPLPYVLGSCQFMGSTFLVDRGVIIPRSPIGYLLRDWELITQLEYIASDFKIAKILDLCCGSGCLGILAAKKFEAAHVKMVDIDPRAVALSYKNIERHGLSGRVEVLNKDIRDAPSLLSVADWDLILCNPPYVNARDMEQLPAEYLHE
;
A
#
# COMPACT_ATOMS: atom_id res chain seq x y z
N MET A 1 -0.36 -16.05 -5.39
CA MET A 1 -0.48 -17.51 -5.66
C MET A 1 0.67 -18.35 -5.09
N LEU A 2 1.81 -17.77 -4.74
CA LEU A 2 2.90 -18.48 -4.03
C LEU A 2 2.59 -18.69 -2.53
N SER A 3 1.71 -17.88 -1.93
CA SER A 3 1.33 -17.99 -0.51
C SER A 3 0.72 -19.33 -0.08
N SER A 4 0.34 -20.20 -1.01
CA SER A 4 -0.27 -21.52 -0.73
C SER A 4 0.64 -22.70 -1.09
N LEU A 5 1.93 -22.49 -1.38
CA LEU A 5 2.83 -23.53 -1.85
C LEU A 5 3.54 -24.25 -0.69
N ILE A 6 3.10 -25.45 -0.35
CA ILE A 6 3.87 -26.40 0.50
C ILE A 6 4.96 -27.00 -0.39
N LEU A 7 6.23 -26.65 -0.14
CA LEU A 7 7.40 -27.08 -0.88
C LEU A 7 7.67 -28.58 -0.70
N ARG A 8 7.66 -29.33 -1.81
CA ARG A 8 8.28 -30.67 -1.89
C ARG A 8 9.69 -30.51 -2.46
N PHE A 9 10.70 -30.85 -1.68
CA PHE A 9 12.10 -30.81 -2.09
C PHE A 9 12.36 -31.74 -3.28
N GLY A 10 12.73 -31.17 -4.43
CA GLY A 10 13.25 -31.86 -5.61
C GLY A 10 14.77 -31.68 -5.72
N HIS A 11 15.47 -32.61 -6.35
CA HIS A 11 16.93 -32.72 -6.49
C HIS A 11 17.63 -31.40 -6.83
N ARG A 12 18.67 -31.06 -6.03
CA ARG A 12 19.56 -29.90 -6.23
C ARG A 12 20.47 -30.09 -7.44
N ASP A 13 20.38 -29.19 -8.42
CA ASP A 13 21.47 -28.93 -9.37
C ASP A 13 22.53 -28.07 -8.67
N SER A 14 23.73 -28.62 -8.49
CA SER A 14 24.83 -28.04 -7.69
C SER A 14 25.49 -26.80 -8.32
N ARG A 15 24.98 -26.28 -9.44
CA ARG A 15 25.57 -25.15 -10.18
C ARG A 15 24.95 -23.79 -9.86
N LEU A 16 23.77 -23.74 -9.22
CA LEU A 16 23.12 -22.48 -8.86
C LEU A 16 23.20 -22.32 -7.33
N ARG A 17 24.13 -21.46 -6.87
CA ARG A 17 24.30 -21.17 -5.43
C ARG A 17 23.08 -20.49 -4.83
N HIS A 18 22.41 -19.62 -5.58
CA HIS A 18 21.25 -18.85 -5.14
C HIS A 18 20.19 -18.83 -6.24
N THR A 19 19.04 -19.42 -5.96
CA THR A 19 17.82 -19.29 -6.76
C THR A 19 16.79 -18.49 -5.98
N VAL A 20 15.81 -17.90 -6.67
CA VAL A 20 14.69 -17.21 -6.02
C VAL A 20 14.08 -18.07 -4.92
N GLU A 21 13.83 -19.38 -5.15
CA GLU A 21 13.29 -20.30 -4.15
C GLU A 21 14.15 -20.42 -2.89
N THR A 22 15.47 -20.60 -3.06
CA THR A 22 16.38 -20.75 -1.90
C THR A 22 16.56 -19.45 -1.13
N VAL A 23 16.51 -18.31 -1.82
CA VAL A 23 16.62 -16.98 -1.21
C VAL A 23 15.34 -16.63 -0.46
N LEU A 24 14.16 -16.91 -1.03
CA LEU A 24 12.88 -16.76 -0.36
C LEU A 24 12.85 -17.47 1.00
N GLU A 25 13.26 -18.74 1.03
CA GLU A 25 13.27 -19.51 2.26
C GLU A 25 14.28 -18.95 3.28
N SER A 26 15.47 -18.52 2.84
CA SER A 26 16.47 -17.89 3.70
C SER A 26 15.96 -16.59 4.32
N VAL A 27 15.34 -15.70 3.51
CA VAL A 27 14.78 -14.44 3.98
C VAL A 27 13.62 -14.67 4.94
N ARG A 28 12.71 -15.60 4.61
CA ARG A 28 11.61 -15.99 5.50
C ARG A 28 12.12 -16.41 6.89
N GLN A 29 13.13 -17.28 6.95
CA GLN A 29 13.71 -17.77 8.22
C GLN A 29 14.31 -16.63 9.04
N ARG A 30 15.02 -15.69 8.39
CA ARG A 30 15.62 -14.53 9.06
C ARG A 30 14.53 -13.61 9.66
N LEU A 31 13.48 -13.32 8.92
CA LEU A 31 12.36 -12.49 9.39
C LEU A 31 11.59 -13.19 10.51
N GLN A 32 11.30 -14.49 10.37
CA GLN A 32 10.56 -15.28 11.36
C GLN A 32 11.30 -15.42 12.69
N ALA A 33 12.63 -15.39 12.68
CA ALA A 33 13.45 -15.46 13.88
C ALA A 33 13.42 -14.17 14.73
N GLN A 34 12.77 -13.10 14.24
CA GLN A 34 12.72 -11.81 14.90
C GLN A 34 11.29 -11.50 15.40
N PRO A 35 11.13 -10.72 16.48
CA PRO A 35 9.83 -10.33 17.02
C PRO A 35 9.23 -9.20 16.19
N LEU A 36 9.06 -9.41 14.88
CA LEU A 36 8.49 -8.43 13.96
C LEU A 36 6.97 -8.49 13.98
N PHE A 37 6.34 -7.34 13.83
CA PHE A 37 4.92 -7.25 13.61
C PHE A 37 4.63 -7.09 12.10
N TYR A 38 3.68 -7.87 11.61
CA TYR A 38 3.17 -7.83 10.23
C TYR A 38 1.78 -7.19 10.25
N GLY A 39 1.43 -6.35 9.33
CA GLY A 39 0.14 -5.64 9.34
C GLY A 39 0.12 -4.40 8.43
N HIS A 40 1.19 -4.23 7.67
CA HIS A 40 1.35 -3.12 6.74
C HIS A 40 1.30 -3.60 5.28
N GLY A 41 0.31 -4.46 4.98
CA GLY A 41 0.10 -5.02 3.64
C GLY A 41 0.62 -6.44 3.45
N THR A 42 1.21 -7.04 4.49
CA THR A 42 1.64 -8.44 4.59
C THR A 42 1.19 -9.00 5.92
N ASP A 43 0.91 -10.31 5.98
CA ASP A 43 0.36 -10.94 7.18
C ASP A 43 1.38 -11.80 7.93
N ASN A 44 2.54 -12.07 7.33
CA ASN A 44 3.54 -12.98 7.88
C ASN A 44 4.92 -12.83 7.20
N ALA A 45 5.93 -13.52 7.75
CA ALA A 45 7.31 -13.51 7.25
C ALA A 45 7.44 -14.04 5.80
N TRP A 46 6.58 -14.95 5.37
CA TRP A 46 6.61 -15.47 4.00
C TRP A 46 6.20 -14.38 3.00
N ASP A 47 5.11 -13.68 3.26
CA ASP A 47 4.61 -12.61 2.38
C ASP A 47 5.63 -11.47 2.26
N GLU A 48 6.30 -11.10 3.37
CA GLU A 48 7.40 -10.11 3.31
C GLU A 48 8.60 -10.64 2.54
N ALA A 49 8.99 -11.91 2.72
CA ALA A 49 10.09 -12.52 1.96
C ALA A 49 9.80 -12.50 0.45
N VAL A 50 8.57 -12.84 0.06
CA VAL A 50 8.12 -12.78 -1.34
C VAL A 50 8.21 -11.35 -1.86
N ALA A 51 7.68 -10.38 -1.12
CA ALA A 51 7.71 -8.97 -1.53
C ALA A 51 9.14 -8.44 -1.70
N ILE A 52 10.06 -8.76 -0.75
CA ILE A 52 11.47 -8.35 -0.81
C ILE A 52 12.16 -8.96 -2.02
N VAL A 53 12.15 -10.28 -2.12
CA VAL A 53 12.95 -11.00 -3.13
C VAL A 53 12.46 -10.69 -4.53
N LEU A 54 11.14 -10.74 -4.77
CA LEU A 54 10.60 -10.49 -6.10
C LEU A 54 10.79 -9.03 -6.53
N SER A 55 10.73 -8.08 -5.60
CA SER A 55 11.00 -6.66 -5.88
C SER A 55 12.45 -6.43 -6.31
N VAL A 56 13.43 -7.01 -5.59
CA VAL A 56 14.86 -6.82 -5.88
C VAL A 56 15.29 -7.58 -7.13
N VAL A 57 14.81 -8.81 -7.30
CA VAL A 57 15.12 -9.62 -8.50
C VAL A 57 14.38 -9.10 -9.73
N ASN A 58 13.32 -8.32 -9.53
CA ASN A 58 12.45 -7.77 -10.57
C ASN A 58 11.77 -8.84 -11.42
N VAL A 59 11.20 -9.84 -10.74
CA VAL A 59 10.42 -10.91 -11.38
C VAL A 59 9.00 -10.94 -10.82
N SER A 60 8.08 -11.46 -11.62
CA SER A 60 6.68 -11.62 -11.20
C SER A 60 6.49 -12.84 -10.29
N ASP A 61 5.40 -12.81 -9.51
CA ASP A 61 4.96 -13.91 -8.63
C ASP A 61 4.40 -15.08 -9.47
N ARG A 62 5.32 -15.85 -10.08
CA ARG A 62 5.01 -17.04 -10.87
C ARG A 62 5.93 -18.20 -10.50
N LYS A 63 5.41 -19.41 -10.55
CA LYS A 63 6.16 -20.64 -10.21
C LYS A 63 7.41 -20.85 -11.07
N GLU A 64 7.34 -20.46 -12.34
CA GLU A 64 8.47 -20.57 -13.28
C GLU A 64 9.69 -19.75 -12.82
N ASN A 65 9.46 -18.62 -12.14
CA ASN A 65 10.53 -17.74 -11.66
C ASN A 65 11.26 -18.25 -10.41
N LEU A 66 10.78 -19.30 -9.75
CA LEU A 66 11.43 -19.87 -8.56
C LEU A 66 12.84 -20.40 -8.83
N ARG A 67 13.14 -20.81 -10.07
CA ARG A 67 14.44 -21.31 -10.50
C ARG A 67 15.37 -20.24 -11.06
N GLU A 68 14.88 -19.01 -11.19
CA GLU A 68 15.71 -17.89 -11.66
C GLU A 68 16.91 -17.71 -10.73
N PRO A 69 18.12 -17.49 -11.29
CA PRO A 69 19.30 -17.23 -10.48
C PRO A 69 19.24 -15.85 -9.86
N VAL A 70 19.72 -15.74 -8.62
CA VAL A 70 19.89 -14.48 -7.91
C VAL A 70 21.38 -14.16 -7.90
N SER A 71 21.75 -13.00 -8.43
CA SER A 71 23.14 -12.54 -8.50
C SER A 71 23.66 -12.08 -7.13
N ASP A 72 25.00 -12.06 -6.96
CA ASP A 72 25.64 -11.56 -5.74
C ASP A 72 25.29 -10.09 -5.43
N SER A 73 25.03 -9.28 -6.46
CA SER A 73 24.57 -7.89 -6.28
C SER A 73 23.15 -7.87 -5.71
N GLN A 74 22.24 -8.64 -6.29
CA GLN A 74 20.85 -8.74 -5.79
C GLN A 74 20.80 -9.32 -4.37
N MET A 75 21.69 -10.28 -4.04
CA MET A 75 21.80 -10.79 -2.67
C MET A 75 22.15 -9.68 -1.68
N LYS A 76 23.13 -8.80 -2.02
CA LYS A 76 23.50 -7.65 -1.19
C LYS A 76 22.32 -6.67 -1.03
N ASP A 77 21.59 -6.39 -2.10
CA ASP A 77 20.42 -5.50 -2.05
C ASP A 77 19.31 -6.10 -1.17
N ILE A 78 19.05 -7.41 -1.27
CA ILE A 78 18.13 -8.14 -0.40
C ILE A 78 18.58 -8.04 1.06
N ASP A 79 19.87 -8.25 1.34
CA ASP A 79 20.41 -8.15 2.70
C ASP A 79 20.21 -6.76 3.29
N VAL A 80 20.43 -5.70 2.52
CA VAL A 80 20.19 -4.31 2.97
C VAL A 80 18.71 -4.10 3.35
N VAL A 81 17.79 -4.59 2.54
CA VAL A 81 16.34 -4.48 2.82
C VAL A 81 15.97 -5.24 4.08
N VAL A 82 16.44 -6.49 4.20
CA VAL A 82 16.15 -7.35 5.37
C VAL A 82 16.74 -6.75 6.65
N GLU A 83 17.98 -6.25 6.61
CA GLU A 83 18.62 -5.61 7.76
C GLU A 83 17.85 -4.37 8.23
N LYS A 84 17.44 -3.48 7.32
CA LYS A 84 16.60 -2.32 7.69
C LYS A 84 15.29 -2.75 8.32
N ARG A 85 14.62 -3.76 7.74
CA ARG A 85 13.37 -4.29 8.27
C ARG A 85 13.52 -4.82 9.71
N ILE A 86 14.63 -5.51 9.98
CA ILE A 86 14.91 -6.12 11.29
C ILE A 86 15.40 -5.08 12.30
N THR A 87 16.43 -4.31 11.96
CA THR A 87 17.14 -3.46 12.93
C THR A 87 16.36 -2.19 13.25
N GLU A 88 15.74 -1.57 12.25
CA GLU A 88 14.95 -0.35 12.44
C GLU A 88 13.48 -0.67 12.76
N ARG A 89 13.04 -1.92 12.64
CA ARG A 89 11.63 -2.33 12.71
C ARG A 89 10.74 -1.51 11.77
N LEU A 90 11.32 -1.08 10.66
CA LEU A 90 10.65 -0.25 9.68
C LEU A 90 9.67 -1.10 8.88
N PRO A 91 8.40 -0.71 8.77
CA PRO A 91 7.45 -1.39 7.89
C PRO A 91 8.01 -1.60 6.49
N LEU A 92 7.85 -2.80 5.94
CA LEU A 92 8.41 -3.15 4.63
C LEU A 92 8.07 -2.15 3.51
N PRO A 93 6.83 -1.63 3.40
CA PRO A 93 6.51 -0.63 2.37
C PRO A 93 7.42 0.59 2.41
N TYR A 94 7.81 1.08 3.60
CA TYR A 94 8.75 2.22 3.70
C TYR A 94 10.16 1.86 3.27
N VAL A 95 10.60 0.61 3.47
CA VAL A 95 11.91 0.15 2.98
C VAL A 95 11.91 0.07 1.46
N LEU A 96 10.82 -0.41 0.85
CA LEU A 96 10.66 -0.55 -0.60
C LEU A 96 10.23 0.75 -1.29
N GLY A 97 9.76 1.77 -0.55
CA GLY A 97 9.26 3.02 -1.08
C GLY A 97 7.91 2.92 -1.79
N SER A 98 7.26 1.76 -1.75
CA SER A 98 5.95 1.53 -2.37
C SER A 98 5.21 0.37 -1.74
N CYS A 99 3.87 0.34 -1.94
CA CYS A 99 3.02 -0.79 -1.55
C CYS A 99 1.95 -1.06 -2.59
N GLN A 100 1.38 -2.26 -2.52
CA GLN A 100 0.19 -2.65 -3.28
C GLN A 100 -1.06 -2.42 -2.43
N PHE A 101 -2.06 -1.74 -2.99
CA PHE A 101 -3.37 -1.58 -2.37
C PHE A 101 -4.46 -1.62 -3.42
N MET A 102 -5.46 -2.47 -3.26
CA MET A 102 -6.58 -2.66 -4.18
C MET A 102 -6.14 -2.78 -5.66
N GLY A 103 -5.10 -3.59 -5.92
CA GLY A 103 -4.58 -3.83 -7.27
C GLY A 103 -3.80 -2.66 -7.90
N SER A 104 -3.50 -1.63 -7.14
CA SER A 104 -2.71 -0.47 -7.59
C SER A 104 -1.46 -0.30 -6.73
N THR A 105 -0.36 0.17 -7.35
CA THR A 105 0.91 0.46 -6.66
C THR A 105 0.95 1.92 -6.25
N PHE A 106 1.12 2.18 -4.96
CA PHE A 106 1.28 3.53 -4.41
C PHE A 106 2.68 3.74 -3.87
N LEU A 107 3.24 4.93 -4.11
CA LEU A 107 4.41 5.40 -3.40
C LEU A 107 4.04 5.66 -1.95
N VAL A 108 4.95 5.35 -1.05
CA VAL A 108 4.81 5.59 0.40
C VAL A 108 6.05 6.28 0.94
N ASP A 109 5.89 7.03 2.02
CA ASP A 109 6.98 7.72 2.70
C ASP A 109 6.72 7.73 4.21
N ARG A 110 7.81 7.74 5.02
CA ARG A 110 7.73 7.76 6.48
C ARG A 110 6.89 8.94 6.98
N GLY A 111 6.05 8.69 7.97
CA GLY A 111 5.17 9.69 8.56
C GLY A 111 3.91 9.98 7.75
N VAL A 112 3.62 9.19 6.71
CA VAL A 112 2.33 9.17 6.02
C VAL A 112 1.81 7.73 6.05
N ILE A 113 0.60 7.54 6.56
CA ILE A 113 0.00 6.20 6.74
C ILE A 113 0.12 5.35 5.47
N ILE A 114 0.57 4.11 5.64
CA ILE A 114 0.63 3.13 4.54
C ILE A 114 -0.79 2.82 4.07
N PRO A 115 -1.08 2.84 2.76
CA PRO A 115 -2.39 2.57 2.19
C PRO A 115 -3.05 1.32 2.77
N ARG A 116 -4.07 1.53 3.59
CA ARG A 116 -4.94 0.51 4.18
C ARG A 116 -6.23 1.18 4.62
N SER A 117 -7.37 0.71 4.15
CA SER A 117 -8.66 1.22 4.57
C SER A 117 -9.78 0.28 4.12
N PRO A 118 -10.79 0.01 4.96
CA PRO A 118 -12.00 -0.70 4.53
C PRO A 118 -12.75 0.03 3.43
N ILE A 119 -12.60 1.36 3.30
CA ILE A 119 -13.20 2.14 2.21
C ILE A 119 -12.70 1.67 0.84
N GLY A 120 -11.45 1.20 0.73
CA GLY A 120 -10.93 0.63 -0.52
C GLY A 120 -11.73 -0.58 -0.99
N TYR A 121 -12.20 -1.44 -0.08
CA TYR A 121 -13.08 -2.57 -0.42
C TYR A 121 -14.46 -2.09 -0.87
N LEU A 122 -15.02 -1.06 -0.23
CA LEU A 122 -16.29 -0.47 -0.65
C LEU A 122 -16.20 0.12 -2.07
N LEU A 123 -15.11 0.80 -2.39
CA LEU A 123 -14.88 1.31 -3.75
C LEU A 123 -14.71 0.20 -4.77
N ARG A 124 -14.03 -0.90 -4.43
CA ARG A 124 -13.86 -2.06 -5.29
C ARG A 124 -15.20 -2.73 -5.57
N ASP A 125 -15.99 -2.92 -4.53
CA ASP A 125 -17.25 -3.68 -4.59
C ASP A 125 -18.47 -2.74 -4.74
N TRP A 126 -18.29 -1.57 -5.37
CA TRP A 126 -19.28 -0.50 -5.51
C TRP A 126 -20.60 -0.98 -6.15
N GLU A 127 -20.50 -1.85 -7.16
CA GLU A 127 -21.68 -2.42 -7.82
C GLU A 127 -22.56 -3.22 -6.86
N LEU A 128 -21.95 -3.92 -5.90
CA LEU A 128 -22.69 -4.65 -4.87
C LEU A 128 -23.45 -3.69 -3.94
N ILE A 129 -22.83 -2.55 -3.59
CA ILE A 129 -23.43 -1.52 -2.73
C ILE A 129 -24.66 -0.91 -3.43
N THR A 130 -24.56 -0.64 -4.73
CA THR A 130 -25.67 -0.08 -5.52
C THR A 130 -26.82 -1.10 -5.69
N GLN A 131 -26.51 -2.40 -5.80
CA GLN A 131 -27.51 -3.47 -5.87
C GLN A 131 -28.30 -3.65 -4.56
N LEU A 132 -27.74 -3.24 -3.43
CA LEU A 132 -28.44 -3.26 -2.14
C LEU A 132 -29.47 -2.13 -1.97
N GLU A 133 -29.79 -1.39 -3.03
CA GLU A 133 -30.76 -0.30 -3.09
C GLU A 133 -30.48 0.89 -2.15
N TYR A 134 -29.25 0.96 -1.60
CA TYR A 134 -28.84 2.09 -0.77
C TYR A 134 -28.53 3.35 -1.59
N ILE A 135 -28.30 3.18 -2.90
CA ILE A 135 -27.99 4.29 -3.85
C ILE A 135 -28.83 4.05 -5.09
N ALA A 136 -29.47 5.10 -5.59
CA ALA A 136 -30.23 5.02 -6.84
C ALA A 136 -29.33 4.56 -7.99
N SER A 137 -29.80 3.65 -8.82
CA SER A 137 -29.04 3.01 -9.91
C SER A 137 -28.56 3.98 -11.00
N ASP A 138 -29.19 5.15 -11.10
CA ASP A 138 -28.88 6.24 -12.04
C ASP A 138 -28.05 7.37 -11.40
N PHE A 139 -27.65 7.21 -10.12
CA PHE A 139 -26.86 8.21 -9.43
C PHE A 139 -25.45 8.31 -10.05
N LYS A 140 -25.18 9.48 -10.63
CA LYS A 140 -23.88 9.74 -11.28
C LYS A 140 -22.94 10.42 -10.30
N ILE A 141 -21.79 9.79 -10.07
CA ILE A 141 -20.72 10.37 -9.28
C ILE A 141 -19.80 11.17 -10.21
N ALA A 142 -19.85 12.49 -10.09
CA ALA A 142 -19.08 13.43 -10.89
C ALA A 142 -18.10 14.26 -10.04
N LYS A 143 -18.39 14.45 -8.75
CA LYS A 143 -17.56 15.25 -7.83
C LYS A 143 -17.28 14.47 -6.56
N ILE A 144 -16.00 14.21 -6.30
CA ILE A 144 -15.54 13.42 -5.15
C ILE A 144 -14.64 14.30 -4.28
N LEU A 145 -14.84 14.23 -2.96
CA LEU A 145 -13.97 14.82 -1.96
C LEU A 145 -13.33 13.71 -1.13
N ASP A 146 -11.99 13.73 -1.02
CA ASP A 146 -11.24 12.80 -0.13
C ASP A 146 -10.55 13.62 0.97
N LEU A 147 -11.03 13.48 2.20
CA LEU A 147 -10.57 14.19 3.38
C LEU A 147 -9.56 13.35 4.16
N CYS A 148 -8.50 14.01 4.64
CA CYS A 148 -7.36 13.35 5.31
C CYS A 148 -6.75 12.29 4.37
N CYS A 149 -6.43 12.71 3.16
CA CYS A 149 -6.14 11.80 2.04
C CYS A 149 -4.82 11.02 2.19
N GLY A 150 -3.89 11.45 3.08
CA GLY A 150 -2.61 10.77 3.29
C GLY A 150 -1.82 10.62 1.99
N SER A 151 -1.57 9.40 1.55
CA SER A 151 -0.91 9.09 0.28
C SER A 151 -1.77 9.33 -0.97
N GLY A 152 -3.04 9.72 -0.80
CA GLY A 152 -4.01 9.92 -1.88
C GLY A 152 -4.64 8.63 -2.40
N CYS A 153 -4.41 7.50 -1.74
CA CYS A 153 -4.81 6.19 -2.28
C CYS A 153 -6.32 6.06 -2.50
N LEU A 154 -7.16 6.56 -1.59
CA LEU A 154 -8.61 6.46 -1.72
C LEU A 154 -9.14 7.35 -2.84
N GLY A 155 -8.72 8.61 -2.90
CA GLY A 155 -9.09 9.53 -3.98
C GLY A 155 -8.67 9.04 -5.35
N ILE A 156 -7.47 8.47 -5.47
CA ILE A 156 -6.97 7.86 -6.71
C ILE A 156 -7.77 6.62 -7.10
N LEU A 157 -8.10 5.73 -6.15
CA LEU A 157 -8.95 4.57 -6.42
C LEU A 157 -10.35 4.99 -6.85
N ALA A 158 -10.93 6.00 -6.19
CA ALA A 158 -12.22 6.56 -6.57
C ALA A 158 -12.18 7.17 -7.97
N ALA A 159 -11.12 7.92 -8.30
CA ALA A 159 -10.93 8.47 -9.64
C ALA A 159 -10.84 7.38 -10.72
N LYS A 160 -10.19 6.26 -10.43
CA LYS A 160 -10.13 5.11 -11.37
C LYS A 160 -11.47 4.42 -11.53
N LYS A 161 -12.23 4.32 -10.44
CA LYS A 161 -13.57 3.70 -10.44
C LYS A 161 -14.59 4.54 -11.18
N PHE A 162 -14.59 5.85 -10.95
CA PHE A 162 -15.51 6.82 -11.54
C PHE A 162 -14.77 7.67 -12.58
N GLU A 163 -14.63 7.15 -13.79
CA GLU A 163 -13.78 7.73 -14.84
C GLU A 163 -14.14 9.16 -15.23
N ALA A 164 -15.41 9.53 -15.12
CA ALA A 164 -15.89 10.89 -15.40
C ALA A 164 -15.79 11.86 -14.22
N ALA A 165 -15.42 11.36 -13.01
CA ALA A 165 -15.41 12.20 -11.83
C ALA A 165 -14.16 13.08 -11.73
N HIS A 166 -14.35 14.29 -11.20
CA HIS A 166 -13.30 15.13 -10.67
C HIS A 166 -13.14 14.87 -9.18
N VAL A 167 -11.90 14.68 -8.73
CA VAL A 167 -11.58 14.37 -7.33
C VAL A 167 -10.76 15.49 -6.74
N LYS A 168 -11.21 16.02 -5.62
CA LYS A 168 -10.44 16.93 -4.78
C LYS A 168 -10.02 16.21 -3.51
N MET A 169 -8.73 16.20 -3.22
CA MET A 169 -8.13 15.59 -2.04
C MET A 169 -7.61 16.67 -1.11
N VAL A 170 -7.71 16.46 0.19
CA VAL A 170 -7.29 17.45 1.19
C VAL A 170 -6.53 16.75 2.32
N ASP A 171 -5.38 17.31 2.69
CA ASP A 171 -4.64 16.92 3.87
C ASP A 171 -3.99 18.14 4.53
N ILE A 172 -3.85 18.09 5.86
CA ILE A 172 -3.18 19.14 6.64
C ILE A 172 -1.65 18.98 6.59
N ASP A 173 -1.15 17.76 6.42
CA ASP A 173 0.30 17.48 6.39
C ASP A 173 0.86 17.75 4.98
N PRO A 174 1.78 18.71 4.82
CA PRO A 174 2.39 18.99 3.53
C PRO A 174 3.18 17.81 2.95
N ARG A 175 3.67 16.87 3.78
CA ARG A 175 4.33 15.64 3.32
C ARG A 175 3.33 14.70 2.65
N ALA A 176 2.14 14.54 3.25
CA ALA A 176 1.03 13.77 2.67
C ALA A 176 0.61 14.37 1.32
N VAL A 177 0.45 15.70 1.24
CA VAL A 177 0.13 16.40 0.00
C VAL A 177 1.18 16.17 -1.08
N ALA A 178 2.47 16.28 -0.74
CA ALA A 178 3.56 16.04 -1.69
C ALA A 178 3.59 14.59 -2.19
N LEU A 179 3.33 13.63 -1.29
CA LEU A 179 3.25 12.20 -1.64
C LEU A 179 2.03 11.90 -2.51
N SER A 180 0.87 12.47 -2.16
CA SER A 180 -0.36 12.37 -2.95
C SER A 180 -0.15 12.89 -4.37
N TYR A 181 0.53 14.02 -4.52
CA TYR A 181 0.84 14.60 -5.83
C TYR A 181 1.66 13.64 -6.69
N LYS A 182 2.72 13.04 -6.14
CA LYS A 182 3.53 12.02 -6.84
C LYS A 182 2.69 10.79 -7.24
N ASN A 183 1.76 10.38 -6.39
CA ASN A 183 0.86 9.27 -6.70
C ASN A 183 -0.15 9.65 -7.79
N ILE A 184 -0.71 10.86 -7.78
CA ILE A 184 -1.57 11.35 -8.87
C ILE A 184 -0.84 11.30 -10.22
N GLU A 185 0.39 11.83 -10.28
CA GLU A 185 1.22 11.79 -11.49
C GLU A 185 1.52 10.37 -11.94
N ARG A 186 1.93 9.49 -11.01
CA ARG A 186 2.22 8.09 -11.28
C ARG A 186 1.04 7.36 -11.91
N HIS A 187 -0.18 7.72 -11.53
CA HIS A 187 -1.41 7.11 -12.04
C HIS A 187 -2.01 7.84 -13.25
N GLY A 188 -1.36 8.91 -13.75
CA GLY A 188 -1.82 9.66 -14.93
C GLY A 188 -3.12 10.42 -14.71
N LEU A 189 -3.41 10.87 -13.47
CA LEU A 189 -4.70 11.45 -13.09
C LEU A 189 -4.66 12.99 -12.90
N SER A 190 -3.54 13.66 -13.22
CA SER A 190 -3.35 15.10 -12.98
C SER A 190 -4.39 15.99 -13.67
N GLY A 191 -5.10 15.50 -14.70
CA GLY A 191 -6.13 16.26 -15.39
C GLY A 191 -7.48 16.35 -14.66
N ARG A 192 -7.72 15.52 -13.62
CA ARG A 192 -9.01 15.43 -12.92
C ARG A 192 -8.93 15.11 -11.42
N VAL A 193 -7.72 14.98 -10.88
CA VAL A 193 -7.45 14.81 -9.45
C VAL A 193 -6.53 15.92 -9.01
N GLU A 194 -6.95 16.68 -8.01
CA GLU A 194 -6.13 17.73 -7.37
C GLU A 194 -5.98 17.45 -5.88
N VAL A 195 -4.89 17.90 -5.28
CA VAL A 195 -4.68 17.81 -3.83
C VAL A 195 -4.37 19.18 -3.26
N LEU A 196 -4.96 19.50 -2.11
CA LEU A 196 -4.81 20.77 -1.41
C LEU A 196 -4.22 20.54 -0.01
N ASN A 197 -3.26 21.40 0.35
CA ASN A 197 -2.77 21.46 1.73
C ASN A 197 -3.67 22.42 2.52
N LYS A 198 -4.60 21.88 3.29
CA LYS A 198 -5.54 22.67 4.11
C LYS A 198 -5.97 21.91 5.34
N ASP A 199 -6.20 22.64 6.42
CA ASP A 199 -6.97 22.14 7.55
C ASP A 199 -8.48 22.18 7.16
N ILE A 200 -9.14 21.04 7.28
CA ILE A 200 -10.59 20.96 6.99
C ILE A 200 -11.44 21.84 7.89
N ARG A 201 -10.96 22.14 9.11
CA ARG A 201 -11.64 23.03 10.07
C ARG A 201 -11.66 24.48 9.61
N ASP A 202 -10.66 24.90 8.83
CA ASP A 202 -10.50 26.27 8.33
C ASP A 202 -11.06 26.44 6.90
N ALA A 203 -11.67 25.39 6.35
CA ALA A 203 -12.17 25.40 4.99
C ALA A 203 -13.66 25.00 4.89
N PRO A 204 -14.59 25.73 5.56
CA PRO A 204 -16.01 25.37 5.59
C PRO A 204 -16.63 25.27 4.20
N SER A 205 -16.12 25.99 3.20
CA SER A 205 -16.59 25.90 1.81
C SER A 205 -16.30 24.54 1.17
N LEU A 206 -15.31 23.79 1.65
CA LEU A 206 -15.03 22.42 1.20
C LEU A 206 -16.00 21.41 1.80
N LEU A 207 -16.65 21.76 2.92
CA LEU A 207 -17.55 20.88 3.65
C LEU A 207 -19.02 21.07 3.28
N SER A 208 -19.33 21.88 2.27
CA SER A 208 -20.70 21.96 1.73
C SER A 208 -21.05 20.63 1.07
N VAL A 209 -21.80 19.79 1.81
CA VAL A 209 -22.19 18.44 1.37
C VAL A 209 -22.96 18.48 0.04
N ALA A 210 -23.68 19.58 -0.22
CA ALA A 210 -24.44 19.77 -1.46
C ALA A 210 -23.57 19.86 -2.73
N ASP A 211 -22.25 20.08 -2.57
CA ASP A 211 -21.33 20.23 -3.70
C ASP A 211 -20.66 18.93 -4.13
N TRP A 212 -20.85 17.83 -3.37
CA TRP A 212 -20.16 16.55 -3.56
C TRP A 212 -21.14 15.40 -3.73
N ASP A 213 -20.87 14.53 -4.69
CA ASP A 213 -21.64 13.31 -4.91
C ASP A 213 -21.13 12.17 -4.00
N LEU A 214 -19.83 12.20 -3.66
CA LEU A 214 -19.19 11.25 -2.77
C LEU A 214 -18.14 11.93 -1.91
N ILE A 215 -18.19 11.69 -0.60
CA ILE A 215 -17.16 12.13 0.34
C ILE A 215 -16.51 10.89 0.96
N LEU A 216 -15.18 10.80 0.82
CA LEU A 216 -14.34 9.80 1.45
C LEU A 216 -13.62 10.46 2.62
N CYS A 217 -13.52 9.73 3.74
CA CYS A 217 -12.80 10.24 4.90
C CYS A 217 -12.24 9.08 5.72
N ASN A 218 -10.92 9.01 5.84
CA ASN A 218 -10.24 8.08 6.74
C ASN A 218 -9.35 8.89 7.71
N PRO A 219 -9.93 9.59 8.69
CA PRO A 219 -9.20 10.50 9.57
C PRO A 219 -8.36 9.73 10.58
N PRO A 220 -7.38 10.37 11.24
CA PRO A 220 -6.67 9.79 12.37
C PRO A 220 -7.65 9.62 13.55
N TYR A 221 -7.97 8.38 13.92
CA TYR A 221 -8.92 8.05 14.99
C TYR A 221 -8.25 7.35 16.18
N VAL A 222 -6.95 7.05 16.09
CA VAL A 222 -6.19 6.50 17.21
C VAL A 222 -5.62 7.65 18.04
N ASN A 223 -5.96 7.70 19.32
CA ASN A 223 -5.44 8.73 20.23
C ASN A 223 -3.99 8.43 20.65
N ALA A 224 -3.30 9.44 21.18
CA ALA A 224 -1.88 9.34 21.55
C ALA A 224 -1.60 8.20 22.56
N ARG A 225 -2.51 7.96 23.51
CA ARG A 225 -2.34 6.92 24.55
C ARG A 225 -2.42 5.51 23.93
N ASP A 226 -3.34 5.31 22.99
CA ASP A 226 -3.49 4.02 22.32
C ASP A 226 -2.35 3.78 21.32
N MET A 227 -1.80 4.85 20.72
CA MET A 227 -0.60 4.77 19.88
C MET A 227 0.61 4.21 20.63
N GLU A 228 0.80 4.54 21.91
CA GLU A 228 1.91 4.03 22.73
C GLU A 228 1.84 2.50 22.94
N GLN A 229 0.67 1.90 22.77
CA GLN A 229 0.45 0.44 22.94
C GLN A 229 0.57 -0.34 21.64
N LEU A 230 0.70 0.34 20.51
CA LEU A 230 0.87 -0.31 19.22
C LEU A 230 2.29 -0.90 19.07
N PRO A 231 2.45 -1.94 18.25
CA PRO A 231 3.75 -2.45 17.86
C PRO A 231 4.66 -1.35 17.33
N ALA A 232 5.97 -1.49 17.55
CA ALA A 232 6.96 -0.47 17.20
C ALA A 232 6.91 -0.05 15.71
N GLU A 233 6.48 -0.94 14.84
CA GLU A 233 6.31 -0.67 13.41
C GLU A 233 5.31 0.46 13.13
N TYR A 234 4.27 0.63 13.94
CA TYR A 234 3.28 1.70 13.78
C TYR A 234 3.80 3.09 14.18
N LEU A 235 4.88 3.16 14.95
CA LEU A 235 5.47 4.45 15.37
C LEU A 235 6.20 5.17 14.21
N HIS A 236 6.33 4.53 13.06
CA HIS A 236 6.92 5.11 11.85
C HIS A 236 5.92 5.83 10.95
N GLU A 237 4.63 5.75 11.26
CA GLU A 237 3.52 6.35 10.48
C GLU A 237 3.17 7.77 10.90
#